data_c616a8edc6c89c62947ef1d98ea3cb65
#
_entry.id   c616a8edc6c89c62947ef1d98ea3cb65
#
_cell.length_a   1.000
_cell.length_b   1.000
_cell.length_c   1.000
_cell.angle_alpha   90.00
_cell.angle_beta   90.00
_cell.angle_gamma   90.00
#
_symmetry.space_group_name_H-M   'P 1'
#
loop_
_entity.id
_entity.type
_entity.pdbx_description
1 polymer ?
#
loop_
_entity_poly.entity_id
_entity_poly.type
_entity_poly.pdbx_seq_one_letter_code
_entity_poly.pdbx_strand_id
1 'polypeptide(L)'
;MKKSVFILALLSIITLMAACKKEPSITQGVYGTVIERYGDWMPGSTADHGERPVACDVYVYEYTILSDFDGVYSVHIPLDAMPKPLVATTTSNSKGFYEIHLEPGTYSILLLDDGKLESACGWDADGGISPITINSNETVERQLLLEHAVY
;
A
#
# COMPACT_ATOMS: atom_id res chain seq x y z
N MET A 1 46.67 -3.86 -21.39
CA MET A 1 45.79 -5.00 -21.07
C MET A 1 45.24 -5.00 -19.62
N LYS A 2 46.01 -4.56 -18.59
CA LYS A 2 45.52 -4.58 -17.19
C LYS A 2 44.38 -3.58 -16.89
N LYS A 3 44.29 -2.42 -17.58
CA LYS A 3 43.22 -1.42 -17.37
C LYS A 3 41.85 -1.85 -17.91
N SER A 4 41.80 -2.62 -19.00
CA SER A 4 40.53 -3.12 -19.59
C SER A 4 39.85 -4.20 -18.73
N VAL A 5 40.63 -5.01 -18.03
CA VAL A 5 40.11 -6.06 -17.13
C VAL A 5 39.48 -5.45 -15.89
N PHE A 6 40.05 -4.34 -15.38
CA PHE A 6 39.49 -3.62 -14.23
C PHE A 6 38.14 -2.94 -14.55
N ILE A 7 37.97 -2.40 -15.74
CA ILE A 7 36.74 -1.74 -16.18
C ILE A 7 35.63 -2.79 -16.38
N LEU A 8 35.92 -3.96 -16.94
CA LEU A 8 34.95 -5.06 -17.06
C LEU A 8 34.53 -5.63 -15.70
N ALA A 9 35.43 -5.73 -14.73
CA ALA A 9 35.12 -6.18 -13.38
C ALA A 9 34.24 -5.15 -12.62
N LEU A 10 34.47 -3.84 -12.82
CA LEU A 10 33.66 -2.79 -12.23
C LEU A 10 32.24 -2.72 -12.83
N LEU A 11 32.10 -2.96 -14.15
CA LEU A 11 30.80 -3.02 -14.82
C LEU A 11 29.95 -4.21 -14.35
N SER A 12 30.60 -5.36 -14.04
CA SER A 12 29.92 -6.56 -13.55
C SER A 12 29.38 -6.42 -12.12
N ILE A 13 29.98 -5.56 -11.31
CA ILE A 13 29.54 -5.31 -9.92
C ILE A 13 28.33 -4.38 -9.88
N ILE A 14 28.18 -3.48 -10.86
CA ILE A 14 27.05 -2.53 -10.93
C ILE A 14 25.75 -3.25 -11.30
N THR A 15 25.79 -4.36 -12.03
CA THR A 15 24.61 -5.15 -12.38
C THR A 15 24.08 -6.03 -11.25
N LEU A 16 24.78 -6.20 -10.14
CA LEU A 16 24.36 -7.04 -9.01
C LEU A 16 23.54 -6.29 -7.93
N MET A 17 23.35 -4.98 -8.08
CA MET A 17 22.53 -4.15 -7.19
C MET A 17 21.10 -3.95 -7.71
N ALA A 18 20.60 -4.79 -8.60
CA ALA A 18 19.17 -4.89 -8.83
C ALA A 18 18.56 -5.44 -7.52
N ALA A 19 18.04 -4.56 -6.68
CA ALA A 19 17.24 -4.97 -5.54
C ALA A 19 16.23 -6.00 -6.05
N CYS A 20 16.23 -7.21 -5.51
CA CYS A 20 15.25 -8.23 -5.83
C CYS A 20 13.87 -7.72 -5.40
N LYS A 21 13.23 -6.95 -6.30
CA LYS A 21 11.83 -6.59 -6.16
C LYS A 21 11.06 -7.90 -6.29
N LYS A 22 10.27 -8.22 -5.28
CA LYS A 22 9.45 -9.42 -5.34
C LYS A 22 8.39 -9.23 -6.42
N GLU A 23 8.45 -10.02 -7.47
CA GLU A 23 7.40 -10.09 -8.48
C GLU A 23 6.15 -10.75 -7.90
N PRO A 24 4.94 -10.27 -8.25
CA PRO A 24 3.69 -10.88 -7.81
C PRO A 24 3.53 -12.28 -8.41
N SER A 25 2.84 -13.16 -7.70
CA SER A 25 2.46 -14.49 -8.21
C SER A 25 1.13 -14.46 -8.97
N ILE A 26 0.35 -13.40 -8.80
CA ILE A 26 -0.93 -13.16 -9.48
C ILE A 26 -0.70 -12.57 -10.87
N THR A 27 -1.65 -12.82 -11.79
CA THR A 27 -1.65 -12.25 -13.14
C THR A 27 -2.69 -11.16 -13.33
N GLN A 28 -3.57 -10.96 -12.34
CA GLN A 28 -4.60 -9.93 -12.30
C GLN A 28 -4.88 -9.53 -10.85
N GLY A 29 -5.00 -8.23 -10.58
CA GLY A 29 -5.26 -7.69 -9.25
C GLY A 29 -4.27 -6.64 -8.80
N VAL A 30 -4.04 -6.54 -7.50
CA VAL A 30 -3.14 -5.56 -6.88
C VAL A 30 -2.05 -6.23 -6.06
N TYR A 31 -0.87 -5.65 -6.08
CA TYR A 31 0.25 -6.06 -5.23
C TYR A 31 1.06 -4.83 -4.80
N GLY A 32 1.89 -4.99 -3.80
CA GLY A 32 2.78 -3.91 -3.38
C GLY A 32 3.33 -4.08 -1.98
N THR A 33 3.57 -2.96 -1.33
CA THR A 33 4.16 -2.94 0.01
C THR A 33 3.33 -2.04 0.92
N VAL A 34 3.05 -2.52 2.13
CA VAL A 34 2.51 -1.71 3.23
C VAL A 34 3.69 -1.09 3.98
N ILE A 35 3.68 0.22 4.09
CA ILE A 35 4.67 1.03 4.80
C ILE A 35 3.98 1.73 5.96
N GLU A 36 4.53 1.61 7.15
CA GLU A 36 4.16 2.45 8.30
C GLU A 36 5.06 3.68 8.33
N ARG A 37 4.44 4.86 8.41
CA ARG A 37 5.12 6.10 8.74
C ARG A 37 4.91 6.41 10.21
N TYR A 38 5.97 6.58 10.97
CA TYR A 38 5.91 6.73 12.43
C TYR A 38 6.74 7.90 12.94
N GLY A 39 6.43 8.31 14.17
CA GLY A 39 7.19 9.28 14.93
C GLY A 39 6.80 10.74 14.64
N ASP A 40 7.63 11.66 15.10
CA ASP A 40 7.35 13.09 15.07
C ASP A 40 8.05 13.77 13.89
N TRP A 41 7.25 14.18 12.90
CA TRP A 41 7.68 14.88 11.68
C TRP A 41 7.55 16.40 11.79
N MET A 42 7.30 16.93 12.99
CA MET A 42 7.21 18.39 13.23
C MET A 42 8.55 19.07 12.88
N PRO A 43 8.53 20.23 12.22
CA PRO A 43 9.75 20.98 11.95
C PRO A 43 10.55 21.26 13.21
N GLY A 44 11.81 20.80 13.24
CA GLY A 44 12.70 20.96 14.39
C GLY A 44 12.60 19.87 15.45
N SER A 45 11.75 18.86 15.28
CA SER A 45 11.73 17.69 16.15
C SER A 45 13.06 16.95 16.10
N THR A 46 13.51 16.46 17.25
CA THR A 46 14.66 15.56 17.41
C THR A 46 14.23 14.15 17.80
N ALA A 47 12.92 13.90 17.88
CA ALA A 47 12.37 12.58 18.16
C ALA A 47 12.59 11.64 16.97
N ASP A 48 12.68 10.34 17.27
CA ASP A 48 12.81 9.30 16.24
C ASP A 48 11.58 9.28 15.34
N HIS A 49 11.79 9.24 14.04
CA HIS A 49 10.76 9.16 13.02
C HIS A 49 11.29 8.47 11.77
N GLY A 50 10.38 7.92 10.97
CA GLY A 50 10.77 7.24 9.73
C GLY A 50 9.64 6.48 9.06
N GLU A 51 10.05 5.69 8.07
CA GLU A 51 9.17 4.77 7.36
C GLU A 51 9.76 3.36 7.43
N ARG A 52 8.90 2.36 7.60
CA ARG A 52 9.30 0.96 7.62
C ARG A 52 8.23 0.06 7.04
N PRO A 53 8.61 -1.04 6.37
CA PRO A 53 7.66 -2.08 5.98
C PRO A 53 7.02 -2.71 7.22
N VAL A 54 5.71 -2.99 7.14
CA VAL A 54 4.95 -3.57 8.26
C VAL A 54 4.03 -4.68 7.79
N ALA A 55 3.84 -5.71 8.64
CA ALA A 55 2.78 -6.68 8.48
C ALA A 55 1.47 -6.05 8.96
N CYS A 56 0.47 -6.00 8.04
CA CYS A 56 -0.82 -5.37 8.29
C CYS A 56 -1.90 -6.08 7.49
N ASP A 57 -3.11 -6.14 8.02
CA ASP A 57 -4.25 -6.69 7.29
C ASP A 57 -4.78 -5.66 6.29
N VAL A 58 -4.94 -6.12 5.05
CA VAL A 58 -5.42 -5.34 3.91
C VAL A 58 -6.84 -5.79 3.57
N TYR A 59 -7.76 -4.85 3.52
CA TYR A 59 -9.17 -5.05 3.22
C TYR A 59 -9.53 -4.38 1.91
N VAL A 60 -10.20 -5.09 1.03
CA VAL A 60 -10.71 -4.57 -0.25
C VAL A 60 -12.22 -4.64 -0.25
N TYR A 61 -12.85 -3.48 -0.40
CA TYR A 61 -14.30 -3.33 -0.50
C TYR A 61 -14.70 -2.92 -1.91
N GLU A 62 -15.96 -3.12 -2.27
CA GLU A 62 -16.52 -2.42 -3.43
C GLU A 62 -16.25 -0.93 -3.33
N TYR A 63 -16.09 -0.26 -4.47
CA TYR A 63 -15.78 1.17 -4.51
C TYR A 63 -16.75 1.97 -3.64
N THR A 64 -16.20 2.64 -2.64
CA THR A 64 -16.93 3.34 -1.59
C THR A 64 -16.56 4.83 -1.63
N ILE A 65 -17.58 5.68 -1.66
CA ILE A 65 -17.43 7.14 -1.62
C ILE A 65 -17.96 7.69 -0.28
N LEU A 66 -17.53 8.89 0.07
CA LEU A 66 -17.96 9.55 1.32
C LEU A 66 -19.46 9.64 1.49
N SER A 67 -20.20 9.88 0.40
CA SER A 67 -21.66 10.00 0.45
C SER A 67 -22.41 8.68 0.64
N ASP A 68 -21.70 7.54 0.60
CA ASP A 68 -22.31 6.24 0.92
C ASP A 68 -22.51 6.06 2.44
N PHE A 69 -21.86 6.89 3.28
CA PHE A 69 -22.00 6.83 4.73
C PHE A 69 -23.17 7.71 5.20
N ASP A 70 -23.99 7.15 6.09
CA ASP A 70 -25.09 7.87 6.76
C ASP A 70 -24.54 8.71 7.92
N GLY A 71 -24.11 9.95 7.66
CA GLY A 71 -23.72 10.88 8.71
C GLY A 71 -22.25 11.31 8.71
N VAL A 72 -21.66 11.49 9.91
CA VAL A 72 -20.31 12.05 10.06
C VAL A 72 -19.26 11.02 9.68
N TYR A 73 -18.50 11.34 8.65
CA TYR A 73 -17.33 10.58 8.26
C TYR A 73 -16.20 10.72 9.30
N SER A 74 -15.59 9.61 9.65
CA SER A 74 -14.36 9.57 10.45
C SER A 74 -13.22 9.01 9.61
N VAL A 75 -12.00 9.51 9.79
CA VAL A 75 -10.78 8.97 9.14
C VAL A 75 -10.55 7.52 9.54
N HIS A 76 -11.01 7.15 10.75
CA HIS A 76 -10.94 5.80 11.29
C HIS A 76 -12.33 5.15 11.23
N ILE A 77 -12.55 4.26 10.28
CA ILE A 77 -13.85 3.63 10.03
C ILE A 77 -13.94 2.34 10.86
N PRO A 78 -14.92 2.18 11.76
CA PRO A 78 -15.15 0.88 12.40
C PRO A 78 -15.35 -0.22 11.37
N LEU A 79 -14.82 -1.42 11.62
CA LEU A 79 -14.83 -2.52 10.65
C LEU A 79 -16.25 -2.90 10.20
N ASP A 80 -17.24 -2.75 11.07
CA ASP A 80 -18.65 -3.04 10.84
C ASP A 80 -19.45 -1.86 10.25
N ALA A 81 -18.80 -0.69 10.06
CA ALA A 81 -19.43 0.52 9.55
C ALA A 81 -19.25 0.75 8.04
N MET A 82 -18.55 -0.15 7.34
CA MET A 82 -18.38 -0.04 5.89
C MET A 82 -19.72 -0.25 5.18
N PRO A 83 -20.15 0.74 4.34
CA PRO A 83 -21.47 0.69 3.69
C PRO A 83 -21.51 -0.24 2.48
N LYS A 84 -20.37 -0.66 1.96
CA LYS A 84 -20.26 -1.54 0.79
C LYS A 84 -19.71 -2.92 1.19
N PRO A 85 -20.01 -3.96 0.40
CA PRO A 85 -19.54 -5.32 0.64
C PRO A 85 -18.02 -5.45 0.65
N LEU A 86 -17.52 -6.30 1.54
CA LEU A 86 -16.14 -6.78 1.52
C LEU A 86 -15.95 -7.73 0.32
N VAL A 87 -14.91 -7.47 -0.49
CA VAL A 87 -14.57 -8.25 -1.69
C VAL A 87 -13.46 -9.26 -1.40
N ALA A 88 -12.38 -8.81 -0.75
CA ALA A 88 -11.22 -9.64 -0.46
C ALA A 88 -10.43 -9.10 0.75
N THR A 89 -9.64 -9.98 1.35
CA THR A 89 -8.66 -9.62 2.39
C THR A 89 -7.35 -10.35 2.17
N THR A 90 -6.26 -9.77 2.62
CA THR A 90 -4.96 -10.41 2.74
C THR A 90 -4.19 -9.79 3.91
N THR A 91 -3.08 -10.42 4.30
CA THR A 91 -2.15 -9.85 5.28
C THR A 91 -0.80 -9.67 4.63
N SER A 92 -0.21 -8.48 4.72
CA SER A 92 1.15 -8.26 4.27
C SER A 92 2.15 -9.01 5.17
N ASN A 93 3.28 -9.45 4.59
CA ASN A 93 4.31 -10.13 5.35
C ASN A 93 5.20 -9.14 6.16
N SER A 94 6.19 -9.65 6.89
CA SER A 94 7.12 -8.83 7.68
C SER A 94 7.98 -7.85 6.87
N LYS A 95 8.02 -8.00 5.53
CA LYS A 95 8.64 -7.04 4.59
C LYS A 95 7.60 -6.12 3.93
N GLY A 96 6.38 -6.10 4.47
CA GLY A 96 5.25 -5.32 3.98
C GLY A 96 4.62 -5.84 2.69
N PHE A 97 5.17 -6.86 2.03
CA PHE A 97 4.65 -7.32 0.75
C PHE A 97 3.27 -7.95 0.88
N TYR A 98 2.35 -7.53 0.00
CA TYR A 98 1.01 -8.09 -0.16
C TYR A 98 0.68 -8.30 -1.62
N GLU A 99 -0.24 -9.21 -1.91
CA GLU A 99 -0.86 -9.40 -3.22
C GLU A 99 -2.30 -9.91 -3.04
N ILE A 100 -3.20 -9.45 -3.91
CA ILE A 100 -4.61 -9.84 -3.92
C ILE A 100 -5.06 -9.99 -5.37
N HIS A 101 -5.61 -11.16 -5.72
CA HIS A 101 -6.31 -11.35 -6.98
C HIS A 101 -7.65 -10.62 -6.93
N LEU A 102 -7.95 -9.78 -7.93
CA LEU A 102 -9.19 -9.03 -8.06
C LEU A 102 -9.67 -9.10 -9.51
N GLU A 103 -10.97 -9.24 -9.69
CA GLU A 103 -11.59 -9.11 -11.00
C GLU A 103 -11.49 -7.66 -11.52
N PRO A 104 -11.68 -7.42 -12.83
CA PRO A 104 -11.72 -6.05 -13.35
C PRO A 104 -12.80 -5.21 -12.67
N GLY A 105 -12.44 -4.02 -12.20
CA GLY A 105 -13.34 -3.13 -11.46
C GLY A 105 -12.61 -2.05 -10.70
N THR A 106 -13.37 -1.19 -10.04
CA THR A 106 -12.85 -0.19 -9.12
C THR A 106 -13.24 -0.57 -7.70
N TYR A 107 -12.28 -0.44 -6.77
CA TYR A 107 -12.37 -0.89 -5.39
C TYR A 107 -11.86 0.18 -4.44
N SER A 108 -12.22 0.06 -3.17
CA SER A 108 -11.61 0.78 -2.06
C SER A 108 -10.68 -0.16 -1.29
N ILE A 109 -9.39 0.21 -1.15
CA ILE A 109 -8.39 -0.58 -0.44
C ILE A 109 -7.98 0.11 0.87
N LEU A 110 -8.15 -0.58 2.00
CA LEU A 110 -7.95 -0.04 3.34
C LEU A 110 -7.02 -0.94 4.16
N LEU A 111 -6.43 -0.38 5.19
CA LEU A 111 -5.63 -1.11 6.17
C LEU A 111 -6.39 -1.24 7.48
N LEU A 112 -6.28 -2.38 8.15
CA LEU A 112 -6.84 -2.56 9.49
C LEU A 112 -5.78 -2.19 10.53
N ASP A 113 -6.07 -1.19 11.34
CA ASP A 113 -5.23 -0.75 12.44
C ASP A 113 -6.07 -0.55 13.71
N ASP A 114 -5.63 -1.12 14.82
CA ASP A 114 -6.32 -1.06 16.12
C ASP A 114 -7.84 -1.29 16.04
N GLY A 115 -8.26 -2.26 15.19
CA GLY A 115 -9.66 -2.62 14.99
C GLY A 115 -10.48 -1.65 14.13
N LYS A 116 -9.85 -0.69 13.47
CA LYS A 116 -10.45 0.29 12.56
C LYS A 116 -9.81 0.25 11.19
N LEU A 117 -10.58 0.60 10.18
CA LEU A 117 -10.10 0.71 8.82
C LEU A 117 -9.56 2.11 8.55
N GLU A 118 -8.35 2.17 8.00
CA GLU A 118 -7.63 3.39 7.67
C GLU A 118 -7.55 3.54 6.14
N SER A 119 -7.69 4.79 5.66
CA SER A 119 -7.42 5.11 4.26
C SER A 119 -5.93 4.95 3.95
N ALA A 120 -5.59 4.09 2.99
CA ALA A 120 -4.22 3.67 2.73
C ALA A 120 -3.53 4.41 1.57
N CYS A 121 -4.27 5.08 0.69
CA CYS A 121 -3.72 5.76 -0.48
C CYS A 121 -4.50 7.02 -0.92
N GLY A 122 -5.18 7.67 0.04
CA GLY A 122 -5.85 8.95 -0.19
C GLY A 122 -7.25 8.83 -0.80
N TRP A 123 -7.67 9.88 -1.48
CA TRP A 123 -9.02 10.11 -1.99
C TRP A 123 -8.97 10.51 -3.45
N ASP A 124 -9.99 10.17 -4.22
CA ASP A 124 -10.16 10.71 -5.57
C ASP A 124 -11.06 11.96 -5.60
N ALA A 125 -11.25 12.52 -6.80
CA ALA A 125 -12.05 13.72 -7.00
C ALA A 125 -13.54 13.52 -6.70
N ASP A 126 -14.03 12.30 -6.76
CA ASP A 126 -15.43 11.93 -6.51
C ASP A 126 -15.69 11.57 -5.02
N GLY A 127 -14.65 11.67 -4.19
CA GLY A 127 -14.70 11.33 -2.76
C GLY A 127 -14.54 9.83 -2.48
N GLY A 128 -14.01 9.09 -3.44
CA GLY A 128 -13.68 7.66 -3.29
C GLY A 128 -12.57 7.44 -2.28
N ILE A 129 -12.75 6.49 -1.38
CA ILE A 129 -11.79 6.18 -0.32
C ILE A 129 -10.75 5.21 -0.84
N SER A 130 -9.48 5.62 -0.84
CA SER A 130 -8.36 4.79 -1.27
C SER A 130 -8.64 3.99 -2.55
N PRO A 131 -9.03 4.65 -3.65
CA PRO A 131 -9.50 3.98 -4.85
C PRO A 131 -8.38 3.26 -5.58
N ILE A 132 -8.71 2.08 -6.13
CA ILE A 132 -7.86 1.35 -7.06
C ILE A 132 -8.70 0.75 -8.18
N THR A 133 -8.24 0.91 -9.42
CA THR A 133 -8.90 0.33 -10.60
C THR A 133 -8.03 -0.77 -11.18
N ILE A 134 -8.64 -1.93 -11.42
CA ILE A 134 -8.03 -3.10 -12.04
C ILE A 134 -8.68 -3.31 -13.41
N ASN A 135 -7.87 -3.38 -14.46
CA ASN A 135 -8.33 -3.74 -15.80
C ASN A 135 -8.11 -5.24 -16.05
N SER A 136 -8.71 -5.76 -17.12
CA SER A 136 -8.57 -7.17 -17.50
C SER A 136 -7.11 -7.53 -17.78
N ASN A 137 -6.63 -8.62 -17.18
CA ASN A 137 -5.26 -9.12 -17.28
C ASN A 137 -4.19 -8.11 -16.82
N GLU A 138 -4.52 -7.28 -15.86
CA GLU A 138 -3.63 -6.27 -15.31
C GLU A 138 -3.28 -6.58 -13.85
N THR A 139 -2.01 -6.42 -13.51
CA THR A 139 -1.55 -6.31 -12.13
C THR A 139 -1.12 -4.87 -11.86
N VAL A 140 -1.74 -4.26 -10.85
CA VAL A 140 -1.44 -2.88 -10.43
C VAL A 140 -0.52 -2.93 -9.21
N GLU A 141 0.62 -2.25 -9.29
CA GLU A 141 1.46 -2.05 -8.12
C GLU A 141 0.97 -0.84 -7.32
N ARG A 142 0.71 -1.04 -6.03
CA ARG A 142 0.27 0.01 -5.13
C ARG A 142 0.98 -0.07 -3.78
N GLN A 143 1.70 0.98 -3.40
CA GLN A 143 2.16 1.15 -2.03
C GLN A 143 0.99 1.63 -1.17
N LEU A 144 0.81 1.02 0.00
CA LEU A 144 -0.18 1.41 1.00
C LEU A 144 0.55 2.02 2.19
N LEU A 145 0.02 3.12 2.72
CA LEU A 145 0.61 3.86 3.82
C LEU A 145 -0.28 3.75 5.06
N LEU A 146 0.31 3.26 6.15
CA LEU A 146 -0.27 3.31 7.49
C LEU A 146 0.33 4.53 8.19
N GLU A 147 -0.52 5.51 8.52
CA GLU A 147 -0.07 6.82 8.97
C GLU A 147 -0.15 6.96 10.49
N HIS A 148 0.99 6.78 11.17
CA HIS A 148 1.15 6.97 12.62
C HIS A 148 2.05 8.17 12.95
N ALA A 149 2.36 9.01 11.97
CA ALA A 149 3.18 10.19 12.17
C ALA A 149 2.39 11.34 12.82
N VAL A 150 3.10 12.15 13.58
CA VAL A 150 2.63 13.43 14.13
C VAL A 150 3.26 14.57 13.34
N TYR A 151 2.44 15.58 12.95
CA TYR A 151 2.86 16.73 12.16
C TYR A 151 2.63 18.05 12.88
#